data_3e719d95be83b9385a643da8f7fee229
#
_entry.id   3e719d95be83b9385a643da8f7fee229
#
_cell.length_a   1.000
_cell.length_b   1.000
_cell.length_c   1.000
_cell.angle_alpha   90.00
_cell.angle_beta   90.00
_cell.angle_gamma   90.00
#
_symmetry.space_group_name_H-M   'P 1'
#
loop_
_entity.id
_entity.type
_entity.pdbx_description
1 polymer ?
#
loop_
_entity_poly.entity_id
_entity_poly.type
_entity_poly.pdbx_seq_one_letter_code
_entity_poly.pdbx_strand_id
1 'polypeptide(L)'
;MNFMEKFNELANRTLVPIADKLANQRHLAAIRDGMVVAIPLSILGGACLIVSTPPFKPETLPNWGFITTMLTGWYNWAQANKAALLLPYNMTMALMGLFIAFSISYHLAKKYEMPSLNAAVVSTAVFLIVSAPTTSAVPANLITDGKSATDLLALAGSYIPTTYLDAKGIFTAIIVSIGCVEVMNFLFKKNVRIKMPEGVPPAISSSFDAILPLFICVIIFYALSLFIQNISGQLLPSMIMTVLAPAVSGLDSLVGICLITIIAQTFWFFGLHGASITQPIRLPFMQMYLITNIAAYSAGKPLVHFFTQPFWSYIIALGGGGATLGLCILLLRAKSVELRTLGKLSIGPAI
;
A
#
# COMPACT_ATOMS: atom_id res chain seq x y z
N MET A 1 12.82 -10.26 44.51
CA MET A 1 12.57 -10.10 43.07
C MET A 1 12.93 -8.67 42.66
N ASN A 2 13.97 -8.53 41.87
CA ASN A 2 14.49 -7.22 41.42
C ASN A 2 13.44 -6.54 40.54
N PHE A 3 13.42 -5.19 40.46
CA PHE A 3 12.50 -4.45 39.58
C PHE A 3 12.49 -4.99 38.14
N MET A 4 13.65 -5.33 37.59
CA MET A 4 13.79 -5.92 36.26
C MET A 4 13.16 -7.31 36.14
N GLU A 5 13.19 -8.14 37.15
CA GLU A 5 12.54 -9.46 37.14
C GLU A 5 11.02 -9.32 37.11
N LYS A 6 10.45 -8.45 37.94
CA LYS A 6 9.01 -8.15 37.94
C LYS A 6 8.56 -7.57 36.60
N PHE A 7 9.36 -6.68 36.05
CA PHE A 7 9.08 -6.04 34.76
C PHE A 7 9.11 -7.05 33.61
N ASN A 8 10.14 -7.92 33.55
CA ASN A 8 10.24 -8.98 32.56
C ASN A 8 9.10 -10.02 32.71
N GLU A 9 8.71 -10.35 33.92
CA GLU A 9 7.59 -11.26 34.17
C GLU A 9 6.27 -10.66 33.69
N LEU A 10 6.01 -9.40 33.99
CA LEU A 10 4.82 -8.67 33.50
C LEU A 10 4.80 -8.59 31.98
N ALA A 11 5.94 -8.29 31.37
CA ALA A 11 6.08 -8.21 29.92
C ALA A 11 5.81 -9.55 29.25
N ASN A 12 6.46 -10.63 29.73
CA ASN A 12 6.26 -11.98 29.20
C ASN A 12 4.82 -12.47 29.37
N ARG A 13 4.17 -12.06 30.45
CA ARG A 13 2.78 -12.44 30.74
C ARG A 13 1.75 -11.65 29.94
N THR A 14 2.04 -10.41 29.58
CA THR A 14 1.06 -9.49 28.98
C THR A 14 1.41 -9.07 27.56
N LEU A 15 2.62 -8.58 27.33
CA LEU A 15 3.01 -7.99 26.05
C LEU A 15 3.37 -9.05 25.00
N VAL A 16 4.10 -10.11 25.39
CA VAL A 16 4.49 -11.17 24.47
C VAL A 16 3.26 -11.89 23.87
N PRO A 17 2.25 -12.31 24.65
CA PRO A 17 1.04 -12.92 24.07
C PRO A 17 0.24 -11.97 23.17
N ILE A 18 0.18 -10.67 23.51
CA ILE A 18 -0.49 -9.67 22.67
C ILE A 18 0.25 -9.50 21.36
N ALA A 19 1.57 -9.40 21.39
CA ALA A 19 2.41 -9.24 20.22
C ALA A 19 2.34 -10.46 19.29
N ASP A 20 2.40 -11.67 19.84
CA ASP A 20 2.23 -12.93 19.09
C ASP A 20 0.86 -13.01 18.45
N LYS A 21 -0.18 -12.63 19.18
CA LYS A 21 -1.55 -12.60 18.66
C LYS A 21 -1.71 -11.60 17.52
N LEU A 22 -1.09 -10.42 17.62
CA LEU A 22 -1.09 -9.42 16.57
C LEU A 22 -0.26 -9.86 15.36
N ALA A 23 0.95 -10.36 15.57
CA ALA A 23 1.86 -10.78 14.50
C ALA A 23 1.30 -11.95 13.68
N ASN A 24 0.59 -12.88 14.35
CA ASN A 24 0.02 -14.09 13.75
C ASN A 24 -1.45 -13.96 13.35
N GLN A 25 -2.08 -12.79 13.58
CA GLN A 25 -3.46 -12.56 13.18
C GLN A 25 -3.56 -12.56 11.64
N ARG A 26 -4.43 -13.42 11.10
CA ARG A 26 -4.49 -13.74 9.67
C ARG A 26 -4.71 -12.52 8.78
N HIS A 27 -5.59 -11.60 9.15
CA HIS A 27 -5.89 -10.40 8.39
C HIS A 27 -4.72 -9.42 8.42
N LEU A 28 -4.13 -9.16 9.61
CA LEU A 28 -2.98 -8.26 9.73
C LEU A 28 -1.75 -8.81 8.97
N ALA A 29 -1.53 -10.11 9.07
CA ALA A 29 -0.47 -10.76 8.31
C ALA A 29 -0.72 -10.70 6.79
N ALA A 30 -1.98 -10.85 6.34
CA ALA A 30 -2.32 -10.74 4.92
C ALA A 30 -2.17 -9.29 4.40
N ILE A 31 -2.54 -8.29 5.20
CA ILE A 31 -2.30 -6.88 4.87
C ILE A 31 -0.79 -6.63 4.73
N ARG A 32 0.01 -7.02 5.73
CA ARG A 32 1.47 -6.87 5.69
C ARG A 32 2.07 -7.51 4.44
N ASP A 33 1.78 -8.80 4.24
CA ASP A 33 2.36 -9.60 3.15
C ASP A 33 1.86 -9.10 1.78
N GLY A 34 0.58 -8.71 1.70
CA GLY A 34 -0.04 -8.18 0.49
C GLY A 34 0.49 -6.81 0.07
N MET A 35 0.87 -5.97 1.03
CA MET A 35 1.41 -4.65 0.72
C MET A 35 2.86 -4.67 0.21
N VAL A 36 3.55 -5.80 0.31
CA VAL A 36 4.92 -5.95 -0.23
C VAL A 36 4.95 -5.73 -1.75
N VAL A 37 3.86 -6.03 -2.46
CA VAL A 37 3.74 -5.78 -3.91
C VAL A 37 3.93 -4.30 -4.28
N ALA A 38 3.70 -3.39 -3.36
CA ALA A 38 3.90 -1.96 -3.57
C ALA A 38 5.37 -1.58 -3.78
N ILE A 39 6.32 -2.35 -3.25
CA ILE A 39 7.76 -2.02 -3.28
C ILE A 39 8.31 -1.94 -4.72
N PRO A 40 8.25 -3.01 -5.55
CA PRO A 40 8.78 -2.95 -6.91
C PRO A 40 8.04 -1.94 -7.79
N LEU A 41 6.72 -1.79 -7.61
CA LEU A 41 5.92 -0.83 -8.36
C LEU A 41 6.29 0.62 -8.00
N SER A 42 6.57 0.89 -6.72
CA SER A 42 7.02 2.19 -6.26
C SER A 42 8.43 2.54 -6.79
N ILE A 43 9.32 1.56 -6.85
CA ILE A 43 10.68 1.76 -7.39
C ILE A 43 10.59 2.11 -8.90
N LEU A 44 9.86 1.33 -9.67
CA LEU A 44 9.69 1.58 -11.11
C LEU A 44 9.01 2.92 -11.36
N GLY A 45 7.87 3.16 -10.72
CA GLY A 45 7.12 4.41 -10.89
C GLY A 45 7.92 5.63 -10.45
N GLY A 46 8.65 5.53 -9.33
CA GLY A 46 9.54 6.59 -8.84
C GLY A 46 10.70 6.88 -9.79
N ALA A 47 11.34 5.85 -10.35
CA ALA A 47 12.41 6.03 -11.34
C ALA A 47 11.89 6.74 -12.60
N CYS A 48 10.74 6.32 -13.13
CA CYS A 48 10.10 6.98 -14.27
C CYS A 48 9.72 8.44 -13.96
N LEU A 49 9.29 8.71 -12.73
CA LEU A 49 8.95 10.06 -12.31
C LEU A 49 10.19 10.97 -12.26
N ILE A 50 11.30 10.50 -11.71
CA ILE A 50 12.57 11.27 -11.67
C ILE A 50 12.99 11.62 -13.10
N VAL A 51 12.93 10.68 -14.03
CA VAL A 51 13.30 10.91 -15.43
C VAL A 51 12.36 11.90 -16.11
N SER A 52 11.04 11.80 -15.87
CA SER A 52 10.01 12.63 -16.50
C SER A 52 9.84 14.01 -15.86
N THR A 53 10.22 14.15 -14.60
CA THR A 53 10.08 15.37 -13.83
C THR A 53 11.38 15.64 -13.06
N PRO A 54 12.42 16.16 -13.72
CA PRO A 54 13.70 16.45 -13.09
C PRO A 54 13.53 17.34 -11.86
N PRO A 55 14.26 17.11 -10.74
CA PRO A 55 14.09 17.80 -9.46
C PRO A 55 14.70 19.22 -9.43
N PHE A 56 14.80 19.85 -10.57
CA PHE A 56 15.34 21.21 -10.74
C PHE A 56 14.64 21.92 -11.90
N LYS A 57 14.72 23.25 -11.91
CA LYS A 57 14.33 24.10 -13.04
C LYS A 57 15.57 24.76 -13.64
N PRO A 58 15.66 24.88 -14.98
CA PRO A 58 16.81 25.51 -15.64
C PRO A 58 17.14 26.91 -15.11
N GLU A 59 16.10 27.69 -14.75
CA GLU A 59 16.19 29.06 -14.25
C GLU A 59 16.87 29.15 -12.86
N THR A 60 16.85 28.06 -12.09
CA THR A 60 17.42 28.02 -10.73
C THR A 60 18.79 27.37 -10.68
N LEU A 61 19.31 26.90 -11.81
CA LEU A 61 20.61 26.23 -11.87
C LEU A 61 21.74 27.29 -11.88
N PRO A 62 22.76 27.15 -11.04
CA PRO A 62 24.00 27.94 -11.16
C PRO A 62 24.68 27.67 -12.51
N ASN A 63 25.46 28.65 -12.98
CA ASN A 63 26.20 28.47 -14.22
C ASN A 63 27.45 27.59 -14.01
N TRP A 64 27.27 26.28 -14.13
CA TRP A 64 28.34 25.28 -14.08
C TRP A 64 28.82 24.85 -15.49
N GLY A 65 28.63 25.70 -16.49
CA GLY A 65 29.07 25.44 -17.87
C GLY A 65 28.40 24.21 -18.48
N PHE A 66 29.18 23.18 -18.83
CA PHE A 66 28.72 21.99 -19.50
C PHE A 66 27.60 21.24 -18.68
N ILE A 67 27.73 21.19 -17.35
CA ILE A 67 26.76 20.53 -16.49
C ILE A 67 25.39 21.21 -16.58
N THR A 68 25.34 22.54 -16.54
CA THR A 68 24.10 23.30 -16.70
C THR A 68 23.46 23.06 -18.05
N THR A 69 24.24 22.98 -19.12
CA THR A 69 23.75 22.69 -20.48
C THR A 69 23.16 21.27 -20.54
N MET A 70 23.82 20.28 -19.96
CA MET A 70 23.35 18.89 -19.92
C MET A 70 22.05 18.77 -19.12
N LEU A 71 21.96 19.38 -17.93
CA LEU A 71 20.77 19.34 -17.09
C LEU A 71 19.60 20.06 -17.75
N THR A 72 19.82 21.20 -18.38
CA THR A 72 18.81 21.92 -19.15
C THR A 72 18.32 21.09 -20.34
N GLY A 73 19.22 20.43 -21.04
CA GLY A 73 18.89 19.50 -22.12
C GLY A 73 17.99 18.35 -21.64
N TRP A 74 18.32 17.72 -20.51
CA TRP A 74 17.48 16.71 -19.89
C TRP A 74 16.09 17.26 -19.52
N TYR A 75 16.02 18.42 -18.86
CA TYR A 75 14.75 19.05 -18.49
C TYR A 75 13.85 19.27 -19.72
N ASN A 76 14.38 19.88 -20.77
CA ASN A 76 13.63 20.18 -21.99
C ASN A 76 13.16 18.91 -22.69
N TRP A 77 14.03 17.91 -22.80
CA TRP A 77 13.66 16.59 -23.35
C TRP A 77 12.58 15.91 -22.53
N ALA A 78 12.68 15.93 -21.21
CA ALA A 78 11.70 15.36 -20.32
C ALA A 78 10.33 16.04 -20.44
N GLN A 79 10.29 17.37 -20.54
CA GLN A 79 9.03 18.11 -20.77
C GLN A 79 8.40 17.79 -22.13
N ALA A 80 9.21 17.71 -23.18
CA ALA A 80 8.71 17.36 -24.52
C ALA A 80 8.14 15.94 -24.61
N ASN A 81 8.67 14.99 -23.81
CA ASN A 81 8.28 13.58 -23.83
C ASN A 81 7.48 13.16 -22.57
N LYS A 82 7.00 14.10 -21.77
CA LYS A 82 6.43 13.87 -20.44
C LYS A 82 5.32 12.83 -20.44
N ALA A 83 4.40 12.86 -21.41
CA ALA A 83 3.28 11.92 -21.49
C ALA A 83 3.75 10.47 -21.67
N ALA A 84 4.72 10.24 -22.55
CA ALA A 84 5.29 8.91 -22.79
C ALA A 84 6.11 8.41 -21.58
N LEU A 85 6.89 9.29 -20.97
CA LEU A 85 7.73 8.98 -19.81
C LEU A 85 6.92 8.68 -18.54
N LEU A 86 5.73 9.30 -18.39
CA LEU A 86 4.82 9.04 -17.25
C LEU A 86 3.94 7.81 -17.44
N LEU A 87 3.87 7.23 -18.63
CA LEU A 87 3.01 6.07 -18.87
C LEU A 87 3.31 4.89 -17.91
N PRO A 88 4.57 4.47 -17.67
CA PRO A 88 4.84 3.40 -16.71
C PRO A 88 4.43 3.76 -15.27
N TYR A 89 4.60 5.01 -14.85
CA TYR A 89 4.09 5.50 -13.56
C TYR A 89 2.57 5.37 -13.48
N ASN A 90 1.86 5.83 -14.51
CA ASN A 90 0.40 5.79 -14.55
C ASN A 90 -0.15 4.36 -14.54
N MET A 91 0.58 3.38 -15.09
CA MET A 91 0.19 1.97 -15.15
C MET A 91 0.71 1.14 -13.95
N THR A 92 1.47 1.72 -13.05
CA THR A 92 1.99 1.05 -11.85
C THR A 92 1.56 1.76 -10.58
N MET A 93 2.19 2.86 -10.22
CA MET A 93 1.90 3.56 -8.96
C MET A 93 0.50 4.18 -8.91
N ALA A 94 0.01 4.73 -10.02
CA ALA A 94 -1.34 5.29 -10.08
C ALA A 94 -2.45 4.21 -10.06
N LEU A 95 -2.10 2.93 -10.14
CA LEU A 95 -3.01 1.79 -9.98
C LEU A 95 -2.67 0.93 -8.73
N MET A 96 -1.95 1.49 -7.77
CA MET A 96 -1.43 0.75 -6.62
C MET A 96 -2.52 0.05 -5.81
N GLY A 97 -3.68 0.70 -5.62
CA GLY A 97 -4.83 0.10 -4.92
C GLY A 97 -5.32 -1.20 -5.57
N LEU A 98 -5.28 -1.27 -6.91
CA LEU A 98 -5.66 -2.47 -7.66
C LEU A 98 -4.73 -3.65 -7.35
N PHE A 99 -3.41 -3.42 -7.41
CA PHE A 99 -2.41 -4.44 -7.13
C PHE A 99 -2.44 -4.88 -5.65
N ILE A 100 -2.69 -3.95 -4.74
CA ILE A 100 -2.85 -4.24 -3.31
C ILE A 100 -4.10 -5.08 -3.07
N ALA A 101 -5.24 -4.78 -3.72
CA ALA A 101 -6.46 -5.57 -3.61
C ALA A 101 -6.23 -7.02 -4.03
N PHE A 102 -5.57 -7.24 -5.16
CA PHE A 102 -5.19 -8.56 -5.62
C PHE A 102 -4.29 -9.28 -4.61
N SER A 103 -3.24 -8.63 -4.17
CA SER A 103 -2.20 -9.24 -3.34
C SER A 103 -2.69 -9.59 -1.93
N ILE A 104 -3.45 -8.70 -1.27
CA ILE A 104 -4.02 -8.97 0.06
C ILE A 104 -4.97 -10.16 0.00
N SER A 105 -5.86 -10.20 -1.00
CA SER A 105 -6.81 -11.29 -1.18
C SER A 105 -6.11 -12.62 -1.43
N TYR A 106 -5.06 -12.61 -2.25
CA TYR A 106 -4.24 -13.78 -2.51
C TYR A 106 -3.61 -14.33 -1.22
N HIS A 107 -2.96 -13.47 -0.44
CA HIS A 107 -2.30 -13.86 0.80
C HIS A 107 -3.29 -14.32 1.88
N LEU A 108 -4.45 -13.67 1.99
CA LEU A 108 -5.47 -14.06 2.95
C LEU A 108 -6.11 -15.41 2.59
N ALA A 109 -6.47 -15.59 1.32
CA ALA A 109 -7.03 -16.85 0.83
C ALA A 109 -6.05 -18.01 0.99
N LYS A 110 -4.75 -17.79 0.77
CA LYS A 110 -3.70 -18.77 1.04
C LYS A 110 -3.65 -19.20 2.50
N LYS A 111 -3.86 -18.26 3.45
CA LYS A 111 -3.92 -18.59 4.90
C LYS A 111 -5.18 -19.37 5.29
N TYR A 112 -6.21 -19.34 4.45
CA TYR A 112 -7.43 -20.14 4.60
C TYR A 112 -7.42 -21.44 3.78
N GLU A 113 -6.28 -21.72 3.09
CA GLU A 113 -6.12 -22.91 2.22
C GLU A 113 -7.19 -22.97 1.10
N MET A 114 -7.63 -21.79 0.63
CA MET A 114 -8.58 -21.64 -0.47
C MET A 114 -7.86 -21.42 -1.80
N PRO A 115 -8.56 -21.58 -2.94
CA PRO A 115 -8.03 -21.21 -4.27
C PRO A 115 -7.65 -19.74 -4.32
N SER A 116 -6.40 -19.42 -3.96
CA SER A 116 -5.93 -18.04 -3.71
C SER A 116 -5.97 -17.16 -4.95
N LEU A 117 -5.68 -17.71 -6.15
CA LEU A 117 -5.77 -16.95 -7.39
C LEU A 117 -7.21 -16.53 -7.70
N ASN A 118 -8.17 -17.44 -7.54
CA ASN A 118 -9.58 -17.14 -7.79
C ASN A 118 -10.10 -16.08 -6.80
N ALA A 119 -9.75 -16.20 -5.52
CA ALA A 119 -10.09 -15.20 -4.51
C ALA A 119 -9.50 -13.82 -4.82
N ALA A 120 -8.26 -13.77 -5.31
CA ALA A 120 -7.62 -12.54 -5.73
C ALA A 120 -8.34 -11.89 -6.93
N VAL A 121 -8.68 -12.68 -7.95
CA VAL A 121 -9.44 -12.20 -9.14
C VAL A 121 -10.81 -11.68 -8.73
N VAL A 122 -11.56 -12.43 -7.92
CA VAL A 122 -12.88 -12.04 -7.41
C VAL A 122 -12.81 -10.71 -6.67
N SER A 123 -11.90 -10.59 -5.71
CA SER A 123 -11.75 -9.37 -4.90
C SER A 123 -11.33 -8.18 -5.73
N THR A 124 -10.47 -8.38 -6.71
CA THR A 124 -10.02 -7.32 -7.63
C THR A 124 -11.16 -6.83 -8.52
N ALA A 125 -11.98 -7.74 -9.04
CA ALA A 125 -13.16 -7.39 -9.82
C ALA A 125 -14.16 -6.59 -8.97
N VAL A 126 -14.43 -7.01 -7.74
CA VAL A 126 -15.32 -6.29 -6.81
C VAL A 126 -14.74 -4.92 -6.47
N PHE A 127 -13.42 -4.84 -6.21
CA PHE A 127 -12.76 -3.55 -5.96
C PHE A 127 -12.91 -2.58 -7.13
N LEU A 128 -12.74 -3.03 -8.37
CA LEU A 128 -12.96 -2.22 -9.57
C LEU A 128 -14.40 -1.72 -9.66
N ILE A 129 -15.37 -2.59 -9.42
CA ILE A 129 -16.82 -2.25 -9.48
C ILE A 129 -17.17 -1.14 -8.49
N VAL A 130 -16.64 -1.19 -7.26
CA VAL A 130 -16.99 -0.20 -6.22
C VAL A 130 -16.13 1.07 -6.26
N SER A 131 -14.92 0.99 -6.85
CA SER A 131 -13.94 2.09 -6.81
C SER A 131 -13.84 2.86 -8.12
N ALA A 132 -14.17 2.24 -9.24
CA ALA A 132 -13.96 2.81 -10.56
C ALA A 132 -15.17 2.56 -11.49
N PRO A 133 -16.36 3.05 -11.13
CA PRO A 133 -17.52 2.93 -12.00
C PRO A 133 -17.22 3.59 -13.35
N THR A 134 -17.49 2.86 -14.44
CA THR A 134 -17.21 3.33 -15.80
C THR A 134 -17.97 4.62 -16.09
N THR A 135 -17.29 5.57 -16.70
CA THR A 135 -17.85 6.85 -17.14
C THR A 135 -17.70 7.01 -18.64
N SER A 136 -18.69 7.61 -19.28
CA SER A 136 -18.57 8.04 -20.68
C SER A 136 -17.95 9.42 -20.71
N ALA A 137 -16.85 9.58 -21.40
CA ALA A 137 -16.17 10.88 -21.55
C ALA A 137 -15.58 11.03 -22.95
N VAL A 138 -15.44 12.26 -23.39
CA VAL A 138 -14.69 12.60 -24.61
C VAL A 138 -13.27 12.98 -24.18
N PRO A 139 -12.21 12.34 -24.72
CA PRO A 139 -10.84 12.74 -24.44
C PRO A 139 -10.60 14.22 -24.76
N ALA A 140 -9.92 14.94 -23.86
CA ALA A 140 -9.71 16.37 -24.01
C ALA A 140 -8.97 16.75 -25.32
N ASN A 141 -8.09 15.89 -25.82
CA ASN A 141 -7.38 16.08 -27.08
C ASN A 141 -8.29 15.96 -28.35
N LEU A 142 -9.51 15.43 -28.18
CA LEU A 142 -10.50 15.33 -29.26
C LEU A 142 -11.54 16.45 -29.19
N ILE A 143 -11.56 17.24 -28.12
CA ILE A 143 -12.41 18.42 -27.99
C ILE A 143 -11.71 19.54 -28.77
N THR A 144 -12.20 19.80 -29.99
CA THR A 144 -11.74 20.91 -30.82
C THR A 144 -12.89 21.90 -31.02
N ASP A 145 -12.55 23.19 -31.04
CA ASP A 145 -13.52 24.25 -31.32
C ASP A 145 -14.22 23.99 -32.67
N GLY A 146 -15.56 24.07 -32.69
CA GLY A 146 -16.39 23.89 -33.87
C GLY A 146 -17.02 22.51 -34.07
N LYS A 147 -16.72 21.49 -33.19
CA LYS A 147 -17.45 20.22 -33.23
C LYS A 147 -18.85 20.35 -32.58
N SER A 148 -19.84 19.75 -33.21
CA SER A 148 -21.20 19.68 -32.66
C SER A 148 -21.25 18.73 -31.45
N ALA A 149 -22.26 18.88 -30.58
CA ALA A 149 -22.50 17.97 -29.45
C ALA A 149 -22.66 16.50 -29.93
N THR A 150 -23.22 16.29 -31.10
CA THR A 150 -23.41 14.97 -31.74
C THR A 150 -22.09 14.35 -32.14
N ASP A 151 -21.16 15.13 -32.69
CA ASP A 151 -19.82 14.66 -33.08
C ASP A 151 -18.96 14.31 -31.85
N LEU A 152 -19.12 15.09 -30.77
CA LEU A 152 -18.45 14.81 -29.49
C LEU A 152 -19.00 13.54 -28.83
N LEU A 153 -20.31 13.33 -28.87
CA LEU A 153 -20.95 12.09 -28.38
C LEU A 153 -20.50 10.85 -29.17
N ALA A 154 -20.30 10.98 -30.49
CA ALA A 154 -19.77 9.90 -31.33
C ALA A 154 -18.30 9.53 -30.98
N LEU A 155 -17.55 10.48 -30.45
CA LEU A 155 -16.17 10.29 -29.97
C LEU A 155 -16.09 9.86 -28.50
N ALA A 156 -17.24 9.84 -27.78
CA ALA A 156 -17.28 9.42 -26.39
C ALA A 156 -16.94 7.94 -26.26
N GLY A 157 -15.97 7.63 -25.41
CA GLY A 157 -15.59 6.26 -25.04
C GLY A 157 -15.96 5.96 -23.60
N SER A 158 -16.05 4.67 -23.27
CA SER A 158 -16.13 4.21 -21.89
C SER A 158 -14.74 4.20 -21.26
N TYR A 159 -14.56 4.91 -20.16
CA TYR A 159 -13.31 5.04 -19.44
C TYR A 159 -13.45 4.53 -18.02
N ILE A 160 -12.39 3.90 -17.52
CA ILE A 160 -12.27 3.51 -16.10
C ILE A 160 -11.54 4.65 -15.37
N PRO A 161 -12.21 5.38 -14.47
CA PRO A 161 -11.57 6.45 -13.71
C PRO A 161 -10.56 5.85 -12.72
N THR A 162 -9.32 6.36 -12.74
CA THR A 162 -8.25 5.87 -11.87
C THR A 162 -8.20 6.54 -10.49
N THR A 163 -9.09 7.49 -10.22
CA THR A 163 -9.09 8.37 -9.04
C THR A 163 -9.02 7.60 -7.70
N TYR A 164 -9.63 6.41 -7.62
CA TYR A 164 -9.63 5.57 -6.43
C TYR A 164 -8.93 4.22 -6.67
N LEU A 165 -8.14 4.11 -7.73
CA LEU A 165 -7.27 2.96 -7.96
C LEU A 165 -5.85 3.20 -7.44
N ASP A 166 -5.53 4.43 -7.06
CA ASP A 166 -4.27 4.92 -6.51
C ASP A 166 -4.22 4.85 -4.96
N ALA A 167 -3.48 5.76 -4.37
CA ALA A 167 -3.33 5.94 -2.91
C ALA A 167 -4.66 6.07 -2.17
N LYS A 168 -5.65 6.76 -2.75
CA LYS A 168 -6.95 7.02 -2.13
C LYS A 168 -7.81 5.76 -2.04
N GLY A 169 -7.53 4.77 -2.90
CA GLY A 169 -8.22 3.49 -2.89
C GLY A 169 -7.61 2.43 -1.99
N ILE A 170 -6.44 2.65 -1.38
CA ILE A 170 -5.73 1.63 -0.60
C ILE A 170 -6.60 1.06 0.53
N PHE A 171 -7.28 1.89 1.30
CA PHE A 171 -8.12 1.42 2.39
C PHE A 171 -9.36 0.68 1.90
N THR A 172 -9.95 1.14 0.80
CA THR A 172 -11.04 0.41 0.13
C THR A 172 -10.55 -0.95 -0.37
N ALA A 173 -9.36 -1.01 -0.95
CA ALA A 173 -8.74 -2.25 -1.38
C ALA A 173 -8.56 -3.24 -0.21
N ILE A 174 -8.10 -2.78 0.95
CA ILE A 174 -7.97 -3.60 2.17
C ILE A 174 -9.34 -4.13 2.62
N ILE A 175 -10.34 -3.25 2.75
CA ILE A 175 -11.68 -3.62 3.25
C ILE A 175 -12.36 -4.60 2.29
N VAL A 176 -12.37 -4.30 0.99
CA VAL A 176 -12.98 -5.16 -0.03
C VAL A 176 -12.27 -6.51 -0.11
N SER A 177 -10.94 -6.51 -0.09
CA SER A 177 -10.16 -7.75 -0.16
C SER A 177 -10.45 -8.67 1.02
N ILE A 178 -10.41 -8.15 2.24
CA ILE A 178 -10.71 -8.93 3.43
C ILE A 178 -12.16 -9.40 3.38
N GLY A 179 -13.10 -8.50 3.11
CA GLY A 179 -14.52 -8.84 3.09
C GLY A 179 -14.88 -9.89 2.02
N CYS A 180 -14.34 -9.77 0.80
CA CYS A 180 -14.57 -10.78 -0.24
C CYS A 180 -14.02 -12.15 0.17
N VAL A 181 -12.79 -12.21 0.70
CA VAL A 181 -12.19 -13.49 1.12
C VAL A 181 -12.95 -14.09 2.29
N GLU A 182 -13.46 -13.30 3.24
CA GLU A 182 -14.28 -13.81 4.35
C GLU A 182 -15.64 -14.34 3.86
N VAL A 183 -16.29 -13.62 2.94
CA VAL A 183 -17.54 -14.11 2.30
C VAL A 183 -17.27 -15.41 1.57
N MET A 184 -16.21 -15.48 0.77
CA MET A 184 -15.82 -16.71 0.07
C MET A 184 -15.54 -17.86 1.04
N ASN A 185 -14.75 -17.62 2.10
CA ASN A 185 -14.45 -18.62 3.13
C ASN A 185 -15.72 -19.15 3.81
N PHE A 186 -16.65 -18.26 4.12
CA PHE A 186 -17.96 -18.66 4.66
C PHE A 186 -18.73 -19.56 3.69
N LEU A 187 -18.81 -19.18 2.41
CA LEU A 187 -19.51 -19.93 1.38
C LEU A 187 -18.87 -21.32 1.14
N PHE A 188 -17.53 -21.37 1.08
CA PHE A 188 -16.80 -22.64 0.95
C PHE A 188 -17.05 -23.57 2.13
N LYS A 189 -17.04 -23.06 3.37
CA LYS A 189 -17.36 -23.85 4.57
C LYS A 189 -18.78 -24.36 4.58
N LYS A 190 -19.72 -23.61 3.99
CA LYS A 190 -21.14 -24.02 3.84
C LYS A 190 -21.40 -24.87 2.61
N ASN A 191 -20.33 -25.20 1.82
CA ASN A 191 -20.46 -25.91 0.54
C ASN A 191 -21.33 -25.19 -0.49
N VAL A 192 -21.50 -23.87 -0.39
CA VAL A 192 -22.23 -23.06 -1.35
C VAL A 192 -21.30 -22.74 -2.53
N ARG A 193 -21.16 -23.68 -3.44
CA ARG A 193 -20.28 -23.60 -4.62
C ARG A 193 -20.77 -24.57 -5.69
N ILE A 194 -20.40 -24.35 -6.95
CA ILE A 194 -20.70 -25.24 -8.06
C ILE A 194 -19.66 -26.35 -8.08
N LYS A 195 -20.03 -27.56 -7.64
CA LYS A 195 -19.12 -28.71 -7.65
C LYS A 195 -19.10 -29.35 -9.02
N MET A 196 -17.91 -29.60 -9.55
CA MET A 196 -17.73 -30.37 -10.78
C MET A 196 -17.67 -31.88 -10.48
N PRO A 197 -18.06 -32.71 -11.45
CA PRO A 197 -17.93 -34.18 -11.36
C PRO A 197 -16.49 -34.63 -11.20
N GLU A 198 -16.29 -35.82 -10.67
CA GLU A 198 -14.96 -36.45 -10.59
C GLU A 198 -14.38 -36.64 -12.03
N GLY A 199 -13.08 -36.37 -12.17
CA GLY A 199 -12.38 -36.44 -13.47
C GLY A 199 -12.17 -35.07 -14.15
N VAL A 200 -12.77 -33.97 -13.69
CA VAL A 200 -12.48 -32.62 -14.20
C VAL A 200 -11.15 -32.13 -13.64
N PRO A 201 -10.25 -31.59 -14.47
CA PRO A 201 -8.98 -31.04 -13.99
C PRO A 201 -9.16 -30.00 -12.87
N PRO A 202 -8.32 -30.00 -11.80
CA PRO A 202 -8.47 -29.14 -10.63
C PRO A 202 -8.54 -27.63 -10.96
N ALA A 203 -7.82 -27.19 -11.99
CA ALA A 203 -7.83 -25.80 -12.43
C ALA A 203 -9.22 -25.37 -12.97
N ILE A 204 -9.88 -26.25 -13.71
CA ILE A 204 -11.23 -25.98 -14.23
C ILE A 204 -12.24 -26.02 -13.07
N SER A 205 -12.19 -27.08 -12.23
CA SER A 205 -13.07 -27.21 -11.08
C SER A 205 -13.00 -25.99 -10.16
N SER A 206 -11.79 -25.51 -9.84
CA SER A 206 -11.62 -24.34 -8.98
C SER A 206 -12.18 -23.04 -9.59
N SER A 207 -12.19 -22.91 -10.92
CA SER A 207 -12.78 -21.75 -11.60
C SER A 207 -14.31 -21.77 -11.48
N PHE A 208 -14.96 -22.92 -11.62
CA PHE A 208 -16.40 -23.06 -11.42
C PHE A 208 -16.80 -22.86 -9.95
N ASP A 209 -15.99 -23.35 -9.02
CA ASP A 209 -16.20 -23.13 -7.57
C ASP A 209 -16.25 -21.64 -7.21
N ALA A 210 -15.58 -20.77 -7.96
CA ALA A 210 -15.51 -19.33 -7.72
C ALA A 210 -16.71 -18.52 -8.28
N ILE A 211 -17.50 -19.09 -9.19
CA ILE A 211 -18.58 -18.36 -9.90
C ILE A 211 -19.64 -17.85 -8.91
N LEU A 212 -20.21 -18.75 -8.11
CA LEU A 212 -21.26 -18.37 -7.16
C LEU A 212 -20.75 -17.41 -6.06
N PRO A 213 -19.59 -17.63 -5.45
CA PRO A 213 -18.96 -16.65 -4.57
C PRO A 213 -18.73 -15.29 -5.21
N LEU A 214 -18.31 -15.22 -6.49
CA LEU A 214 -18.16 -13.95 -7.21
C LEU A 214 -19.49 -13.19 -7.27
N PHE A 215 -20.56 -13.83 -7.71
CA PHE A 215 -21.89 -13.20 -7.77
C PHE A 215 -22.32 -12.65 -6.41
N ILE A 216 -22.15 -13.43 -5.36
CA ILE A 216 -22.55 -13.04 -4.00
C ILE A 216 -21.70 -11.86 -3.51
N CYS A 217 -20.38 -11.88 -3.72
CA CYS A 217 -19.50 -10.77 -3.38
C CYS A 217 -19.88 -9.49 -4.15
N VAL A 218 -20.12 -9.59 -5.47
CA VAL A 218 -20.56 -8.45 -6.28
C VAL A 218 -21.87 -7.87 -5.75
N ILE A 219 -22.88 -8.71 -5.49
CA ILE A 219 -24.17 -8.25 -4.97
C ILE A 219 -23.99 -7.53 -3.63
N ILE A 220 -23.25 -8.09 -2.69
CA ILE A 220 -23.04 -7.50 -1.36
C ILE A 220 -22.33 -6.14 -1.47
N PHE A 221 -21.18 -6.10 -2.12
CA PHE A 221 -20.35 -4.89 -2.13
C PHE A 221 -20.90 -3.82 -3.06
N TYR A 222 -21.51 -4.20 -4.19
CA TYR A 222 -22.14 -3.24 -5.09
C TYR A 222 -23.40 -2.65 -4.49
N ALA A 223 -24.26 -3.47 -3.86
CA ALA A 223 -25.43 -2.98 -3.13
C ALA A 223 -25.03 -2.04 -1.99
N LEU A 224 -23.98 -2.37 -1.24
CA LEU A 224 -23.41 -1.51 -0.20
C LEU A 224 -22.91 -0.18 -0.78
N SER A 225 -22.21 -0.23 -1.92
CA SER A 225 -21.72 0.98 -2.60
C SER A 225 -22.87 1.89 -3.05
N LEU A 226 -23.90 1.32 -3.67
CA LEU A 226 -25.10 2.06 -4.06
C LEU A 226 -25.84 2.65 -2.86
N PHE A 227 -25.98 1.89 -1.79
CA PHE A 227 -26.62 2.34 -0.55
C PHE A 227 -25.88 3.55 0.04
N ILE A 228 -24.56 3.48 0.13
CA ILE A 228 -23.71 4.58 0.61
C ILE A 228 -23.85 5.79 -0.32
N GLN A 229 -23.82 5.58 -1.62
CA GLN A 229 -23.94 6.67 -2.60
C GLN A 229 -25.32 7.37 -2.51
N ASN A 230 -26.40 6.63 -2.29
CA ASN A 230 -27.73 7.19 -2.12
C ASN A 230 -27.90 8.03 -0.86
N ILE A 231 -27.24 7.64 0.25
CA ILE A 231 -27.34 8.35 1.53
C ILE A 231 -26.39 9.53 1.61
N SER A 232 -25.13 9.34 1.19
CA SER A 232 -24.05 10.32 1.37
C SER A 232 -23.75 11.16 0.13
N GLY A 233 -24.26 10.78 -1.04
CA GLY A 233 -23.88 11.35 -2.33
C GLY A 233 -22.44 11.05 -2.75
N GLN A 234 -21.71 10.20 -2.00
CA GLN A 234 -20.29 9.90 -2.21
C GLN A 234 -20.10 8.44 -2.63
N LEU A 235 -19.07 8.18 -3.43
CA LEU A 235 -18.63 6.81 -3.71
C LEU A 235 -18.06 6.16 -2.43
N LEU A 236 -18.16 4.83 -2.34
CA LEU A 236 -17.66 4.05 -1.21
C LEU A 236 -16.20 4.40 -0.84
N PRO A 237 -15.23 4.54 -1.76
CA PRO A 237 -13.87 4.93 -1.40
C PRO A 237 -13.77 6.32 -0.78
N SER A 238 -14.56 7.28 -1.27
CA SER A 238 -14.59 8.64 -0.70
C SER A 238 -15.12 8.62 0.73
N MET A 239 -16.18 7.88 0.98
CA MET A 239 -16.76 7.73 2.32
C MET A 239 -15.77 7.08 3.29
N ILE A 240 -15.07 6.02 2.88
CA ILE A 240 -14.03 5.36 3.68
C ILE A 240 -12.92 6.38 4.03
N MET A 241 -12.45 7.15 3.05
CA MET A 241 -11.43 8.18 3.29
C MET A 241 -11.90 9.28 4.24
N THR A 242 -13.17 9.69 4.15
CA THR A 242 -13.76 10.66 5.08
C THR A 242 -13.78 10.14 6.51
N VAL A 243 -14.17 8.89 6.71
CA VAL A 243 -14.17 8.24 8.04
C VAL A 243 -12.75 8.08 8.59
N LEU A 244 -11.78 7.78 7.73
CA LEU A 244 -10.38 7.59 8.13
C LEU A 244 -9.58 8.90 8.23
N ALA A 245 -10.13 10.04 7.81
CA ALA A 245 -9.43 11.32 7.81
C ALA A 245 -8.78 11.69 9.15
N PRO A 246 -9.41 11.47 10.34
CA PRO A 246 -8.75 11.74 11.62
C PRO A 246 -7.54 10.84 11.88
N ALA A 247 -7.60 9.56 11.49
CA ALA A 247 -6.49 8.63 11.63
C ALA A 247 -5.35 8.97 10.66
N VAL A 248 -5.69 9.35 9.43
CA VAL A 248 -4.75 9.82 8.40
C VAL A 248 -3.98 11.05 8.89
N SER A 249 -4.67 12.08 9.37
CA SER A 249 -4.01 13.29 9.88
C SER A 249 -3.27 13.04 11.19
N GLY A 250 -3.81 12.18 12.06
CA GLY A 250 -3.23 11.84 13.34
C GLY A 250 -1.88 11.12 13.23
N LEU A 251 -1.76 10.14 12.32
CA LEU A 251 -0.52 9.39 12.12
C LEU A 251 0.59 10.21 11.43
N ASP A 252 0.23 11.20 10.62
CA ASP A 252 1.21 12.12 10.00
C ASP A 252 1.60 13.29 10.90
N SER A 253 1.05 13.36 12.11
CA SER A 253 1.43 14.35 13.10
C SER A 253 2.68 13.92 13.88
N LEU A 254 3.39 14.90 14.47
CA LEU A 254 4.55 14.61 15.32
C LEU A 254 4.19 13.64 16.47
N VAL A 255 3.03 13.85 17.09
CA VAL A 255 2.54 12.99 18.17
C VAL A 255 2.27 11.57 17.68
N GLY A 256 1.60 11.43 16.53
CA GLY A 256 1.32 10.12 15.92
C GLY A 256 2.57 9.36 15.55
N ILE A 257 3.55 10.05 14.94
CA ILE A 257 4.86 9.47 14.58
C ILE A 257 5.60 9.01 15.84
N CYS A 258 5.64 9.83 16.89
CA CYS A 258 6.26 9.46 18.16
C CYS A 258 5.56 8.28 18.82
N LEU A 259 4.23 8.26 18.87
CA LEU A 259 3.48 7.17 19.49
C LEU A 259 3.72 5.83 18.79
N ILE A 260 3.61 5.76 17.46
CA ILE A 260 3.83 4.51 16.73
C ILE A 260 5.29 4.04 16.84
N THR A 261 6.24 4.98 16.91
CA THR A 261 7.66 4.68 17.12
C THR A 261 7.90 4.14 18.52
N ILE A 262 7.33 4.76 19.56
CA ILE A 262 7.43 4.27 20.95
C ILE A 262 6.84 2.86 21.06
N ILE A 263 5.67 2.62 20.46
CA ILE A 263 5.06 1.28 20.44
C ILE A 263 6.01 0.27 19.80
N ALA A 264 6.57 0.58 18.64
CA ALA A 264 7.50 -0.30 17.94
C ALA A 264 8.77 -0.57 18.78
N GLN A 265 9.36 0.47 19.39
CA GLN A 265 10.55 0.32 20.23
C GLN A 265 10.27 -0.43 21.53
N THR A 266 9.07 -0.28 22.09
CA THR A 266 8.65 -1.07 23.25
C THR A 266 8.64 -2.57 22.94
N PHE A 267 8.14 -2.99 21.79
CA PHE A 267 8.23 -4.39 21.37
C PHE A 267 9.68 -4.84 21.19
N TRP A 268 10.53 -4.01 20.59
CA TRP A 268 11.96 -4.32 20.47
C TRP A 268 12.65 -4.47 21.81
N PHE A 269 12.32 -3.66 22.80
CA PHE A 269 12.84 -3.76 24.15
C PHE A 269 12.54 -5.13 24.79
N PHE A 270 11.39 -5.74 24.47
CA PHE A 270 11.02 -7.08 24.91
C PHE A 270 11.51 -8.21 24.02
N GLY A 271 12.44 -7.95 23.09
CA GLY A 271 12.99 -8.94 22.17
C GLY A 271 12.05 -9.34 21.03
N LEU A 272 10.96 -8.61 20.82
CA LEU A 272 10.02 -8.85 19.72
C LEU A 272 10.31 -7.90 18.56
N HIS A 273 10.10 -8.36 17.32
CA HIS A 273 10.37 -7.53 16.14
C HIS A 273 9.32 -6.44 15.96
N GLY A 274 9.46 -5.33 16.70
CA GLY A 274 8.46 -4.26 16.79
C GLY A 274 8.08 -3.63 15.45
N ALA A 275 9.04 -3.50 14.53
CA ALA A 275 8.76 -2.99 13.19
C ALA A 275 7.79 -3.90 12.42
N SER A 276 7.93 -5.23 12.52
CA SER A 276 7.03 -6.19 11.85
C SER A 276 5.64 -6.23 12.49
N ILE A 277 5.56 -6.09 13.82
CA ILE A 277 4.28 -6.09 14.54
C ILE A 277 3.46 -4.85 14.20
N THR A 278 4.08 -3.68 14.07
CA THR A 278 3.40 -2.43 13.74
C THR A 278 3.17 -2.23 12.24
N GLN A 279 3.86 -2.99 11.39
CA GLN A 279 3.81 -2.85 9.93
C GLN A 279 2.40 -2.93 9.32
N PRO A 280 1.52 -3.88 9.71
CA PRO A 280 0.18 -3.97 9.13
C PRO A 280 -0.66 -2.71 9.34
N ILE A 281 -0.40 -1.98 10.43
CA ILE A 281 -1.12 -0.75 10.77
C ILE A 281 -0.51 0.44 10.04
N ARG A 282 0.81 0.64 10.13
CA ARG A 282 1.47 1.84 9.61
C ARG A 282 1.69 1.82 8.09
N LEU A 283 1.93 0.63 7.50
CA LEU A 283 2.32 0.54 6.09
C LEU A 283 1.24 1.06 5.11
N PRO A 284 -0.06 0.80 5.28
CA PRO A 284 -1.10 1.39 4.44
C PRO A 284 -1.06 2.91 4.40
N PHE A 285 -0.91 3.54 5.57
CA PHE A 285 -0.82 5.01 5.67
C PHE A 285 0.46 5.53 5.01
N MET A 286 1.60 4.92 5.31
CA MET A 286 2.89 5.32 4.75
C MET A 286 2.93 5.22 3.24
N GLN A 287 2.34 4.18 2.65
CA GLN A 287 2.23 4.02 1.21
C GLN A 287 1.27 5.08 0.61
N MET A 288 0.14 5.32 1.24
CA MET A 288 -0.78 6.36 0.82
C MET A 288 -0.10 7.74 0.81
N TYR A 289 0.61 8.10 1.88
CA TYR A 289 1.34 9.36 1.98
C TYR A 289 2.44 9.47 0.92
N LEU A 290 3.20 8.39 0.71
CA LEU A 290 4.24 8.36 -0.31
C LEU A 290 3.67 8.62 -1.71
N ILE A 291 2.60 7.91 -2.10
CA ILE A 291 1.98 8.07 -3.42
C ILE A 291 1.36 9.46 -3.57
N THR A 292 0.74 9.99 -2.51
CA THR A 292 0.18 11.36 -2.50
C THR A 292 1.28 12.40 -2.69
N ASN A 293 2.41 12.27 -2.00
CA ASN A 293 3.57 13.15 -2.16
C ASN A 293 4.16 13.06 -3.57
N ILE A 294 4.25 11.86 -4.13
CA ILE A 294 4.74 11.65 -5.49
C ILE A 294 3.82 12.33 -6.51
N ALA A 295 2.50 12.20 -6.35
CA ALA A 295 1.53 12.88 -7.20
C ALA A 295 1.62 14.40 -7.06
N ALA A 296 1.79 14.93 -5.85
CA ALA A 296 2.01 16.36 -5.61
C ALA A 296 3.29 16.86 -6.30
N TYR A 297 4.39 16.12 -6.15
CA TYR A 297 5.66 16.43 -6.80
C TYR A 297 5.54 16.47 -8.32
N SER A 298 4.90 15.49 -8.95
CA SER A 298 4.69 15.44 -10.40
C SER A 298 3.84 16.60 -10.92
N ALA A 299 2.95 17.13 -10.07
CA ALA A 299 2.13 18.28 -10.35
C ALA A 299 2.82 19.64 -10.02
N GLY A 300 4.07 19.62 -9.56
CA GLY A 300 4.83 20.81 -9.14
C GLY A 300 4.29 21.47 -7.87
N LYS A 301 3.55 20.69 -7.03
CA LYS A 301 3.00 21.14 -5.75
C LYS A 301 3.92 20.76 -4.58
N PRO A 302 3.88 21.49 -3.45
CA PRO A 302 4.64 21.12 -2.26
C PRO A 302 4.18 19.76 -1.71
N LEU A 303 5.14 19.04 -1.08
CA LEU A 303 4.87 17.80 -0.39
C LEU A 303 4.09 18.09 0.90
N VAL A 304 3.09 17.26 1.20
CA VAL A 304 2.17 17.48 2.31
C VAL A 304 2.31 16.48 3.46
N HIS A 305 2.99 15.36 3.22
CA HIS A 305 3.10 14.27 4.19
C HIS A 305 4.57 14.00 4.57
N PHE A 306 4.80 13.79 5.86
CA PHE A 306 6.13 13.44 6.40
C PHE A 306 6.25 11.93 6.66
N PHE A 307 5.22 11.29 7.20
CA PHE A 307 5.27 9.90 7.64
C PHE A 307 5.18 8.91 6.48
N THR A 308 6.20 8.93 5.62
CA THR A 308 6.32 8.02 4.46
C THR A 308 7.23 6.83 4.76
N GLN A 309 7.19 5.80 3.90
CA GLN A 309 8.08 4.64 4.04
C GLN A 309 9.57 5.01 4.00
N PRO A 310 10.06 5.89 3.09
CA PRO A 310 11.44 6.37 3.14
C PRO A 310 11.78 7.10 4.45
N PHE A 311 10.87 7.94 4.97
CA PHE A 311 11.09 8.63 6.24
C PHE A 311 11.27 7.64 7.40
N TRP A 312 10.43 6.60 7.47
CA TRP A 312 10.62 5.54 8.45
C TRP A 312 11.96 4.84 8.30
N SER A 313 12.31 4.42 7.08
CA SER A 313 13.49 3.58 6.84
C SER A 313 14.80 4.33 7.00
N TYR A 314 14.86 5.60 6.62
CA TYR A 314 16.09 6.38 6.57
C TYR A 314 16.25 7.38 7.71
N ILE A 315 15.16 7.74 8.40
CA ILE A 315 15.22 8.71 9.50
C ILE A 315 14.92 8.03 10.82
N ILE A 316 13.74 7.36 10.96
CA ILE A 316 13.31 6.77 12.24
C ILE A 316 14.13 5.51 12.55
N ALA A 317 14.40 4.68 11.55
CA ALA A 317 15.16 3.44 11.71
C ALA A 317 16.69 3.64 11.55
N LEU A 318 17.17 4.88 11.52
CA LEU A 318 18.61 5.16 11.47
C LEU A 318 19.33 4.52 12.68
N GLY A 319 20.37 3.77 12.39
CA GLY A 319 21.06 2.96 13.41
C GLY A 319 20.38 1.64 13.76
N GLY A 320 19.46 1.17 12.89
CA GLY A 320 18.74 -0.09 12.99
C GLY A 320 17.38 0.01 13.70
N GLY A 321 16.45 -0.84 13.26
CA GLY A 321 15.04 -0.80 13.68
C GLY A 321 14.76 -0.97 15.18
N GLY A 322 15.71 -1.50 15.94
CA GLY A 322 15.63 -1.67 17.40
C GLY A 322 16.76 -0.95 18.15
N ALA A 323 17.24 0.20 17.63
CA ALA A 323 18.42 0.89 18.15
C ALA A 323 19.66 -0.02 18.20
N THR A 324 19.81 -0.89 17.20
CA THR A 324 20.87 -1.94 17.13
C THR A 324 22.26 -1.34 17.14
N LEU A 325 22.46 -0.15 16.58
CA LEU A 325 23.75 0.55 16.65
C LEU A 325 24.17 0.84 18.10
N GLY A 326 23.25 1.34 18.93
CA GLY A 326 23.49 1.56 20.35
C GLY A 326 23.82 0.26 21.07
N LEU A 327 23.10 -0.82 20.77
CA LEU A 327 23.41 -2.15 21.31
C LEU A 327 24.79 -2.63 20.87
N CYS A 328 25.16 -2.49 19.60
CA CYS A 328 26.49 -2.87 19.10
C CYS A 328 27.62 -2.12 19.83
N ILE A 329 27.44 -0.81 20.06
CA ILE A 329 28.41 -0.01 20.83
C ILE A 329 28.55 -0.53 22.27
N LEU A 330 27.47 -0.90 22.92
CA LEU A 330 27.48 -1.51 24.26
C LEU A 330 28.16 -2.89 24.24
N LEU A 331 27.87 -3.72 23.25
CA LEU A 331 28.47 -5.05 23.07
C LEU A 331 30.00 -4.96 22.87
N LEU A 332 30.51 -3.94 22.19
CA LEU A 332 31.96 -3.71 22.06
C LEU A 332 32.64 -3.49 23.40
N ARG A 333 31.92 -3.01 24.41
CA ARG A 333 32.42 -2.79 25.79
C ARG A 333 32.13 -3.97 26.71
N ALA A 334 31.50 -5.04 26.23
CA ALA A 334 31.15 -6.20 27.03
C ALA A 334 32.41 -6.94 27.54
N LYS A 335 32.33 -7.52 28.73
CA LYS A 335 33.40 -8.35 29.31
C LYS A 335 33.52 -9.70 28.59
N SER A 336 32.42 -10.27 28.11
CA SER A 336 32.41 -11.51 27.33
C SER A 336 33.07 -11.31 25.96
N VAL A 337 33.95 -12.24 25.59
CA VAL A 337 34.61 -12.26 24.27
C VAL A 337 33.57 -12.49 23.16
N GLU A 338 32.59 -13.37 23.39
CA GLU A 338 31.52 -13.66 22.43
C GLU A 338 30.67 -12.41 22.13
N LEU A 339 30.21 -11.72 23.18
CA LEU A 339 29.40 -10.50 23.02
C LEU A 339 30.19 -9.38 22.32
N ARG A 340 31.48 -9.25 22.63
CA ARG A 340 32.35 -8.26 21.96
C ARG A 340 32.57 -8.60 20.49
N THR A 341 32.72 -9.88 20.17
CA THR A 341 32.86 -10.34 18.77
C THR A 341 31.58 -10.10 18.00
N LEU A 342 30.42 -10.37 18.61
CA LEU A 342 29.12 -10.09 18.04
C LEU A 342 28.95 -8.58 17.76
N GLY A 343 29.34 -7.72 18.69
CA GLY A 343 29.33 -6.26 18.50
C GLY A 343 30.20 -5.81 17.32
N LYS A 344 31.41 -6.39 17.16
CA LYS A 344 32.30 -6.08 16.03
C LYS A 344 31.73 -6.50 14.68
N LEU A 345 31.10 -7.67 14.61
CA LEU A 345 30.52 -8.20 13.36
C LEU A 345 29.22 -7.45 12.96
N SER A 346 28.46 -7.00 13.95
CA SER A 346 27.14 -6.40 13.72
C SER A 346 27.17 -4.88 13.52
N ILE A 347 28.28 -4.20 13.81
CA ILE A 347 28.33 -2.74 13.75
C ILE A 347 28.21 -2.20 12.31
N GLY A 348 28.80 -2.89 11.34
CA GLY A 348 28.68 -2.52 9.93
C GLY A 348 27.23 -2.58 9.41
N PRO A 349 26.53 -3.72 9.57
CA PRO A 349 25.12 -3.82 9.21
C PRO A 349 24.18 -2.90 10.00
N ALA A 350 24.61 -2.39 11.17
CA ALA A 350 23.78 -1.52 12.02
C ALA A 350 23.88 -0.02 11.66
N ILE A 351 24.82 0.35 10.80
CA ILE A 351 24.96 1.71 10.24
C ILE A 351 24.15 1.82 8.95
#